data_6658ba3f02ff0d95a451b71b792dd5bb
#
_entry.id   6658ba3f02ff0d95a451b71b792dd5bb
#
_cell.length_a   1.000
_cell.length_b   1.000
_cell.length_c   1.000
_cell.angle_alpha   90.00
_cell.angle_beta   90.00
_cell.angle_gamma   90.00
#
_symmetry.space_group_name_H-M   'P 1'
#
loop_
_entity.id
_entity.type
_entity.pdbx_description
1 polymer ?
#
loop_
_entity_poly.entity_id
_entity_poly.type
_entity_poly.pdbx_seq_one_letter_code
_entity_poly.pdbx_strand_id
1 'polypeptide(L)'
;MHDLLCHFESISFPGLPRVVGIEGDLEVVTYVPGEVGHYPLSARKWSDHALVAAATFLRRFHDATASYRPSGAPWRFVYPDASAHEVICHNDFAPYNMTYIGDRPVGLIDFDTAGPGPRIWDVAYAAYRFVPLVDDNCAREIGMIRPDPARRLALFCEEYGLDDPVAVIVTAARRLEALCEHMEGEADAGNPVHQSNIAAGHLDLYRSHIGLLRTPGAFAH
;
A
#
# COMPACT_ATOMS: atom_id res chain seq x y z
N MET A 1 -7.08 11.71 9.95
CA MET A 1 -6.58 11.96 8.59
C MET A 1 -6.31 13.45 8.35
N HIS A 2 -7.24 14.35 8.69
CA HIS A 2 -7.12 15.80 8.51
C HIS A 2 -5.74 16.39 8.88
N ASP A 3 -5.28 16.16 10.10
CA ASP A 3 -4.00 16.67 10.59
C ASP A 3 -2.79 16.15 9.79
N LEU A 4 -2.88 14.91 9.28
CA LEU A 4 -1.84 14.33 8.43
C LEU A 4 -1.76 15.05 7.08
N LEU A 5 -2.89 15.31 6.44
CA LEU A 5 -2.92 16.04 5.17
C LEU A 5 -2.46 17.49 5.34
N CYS A 6 -2.87 18.16 6.42
CA CYS A 6 -2.36 19.49 6.78
C CYS A 6 -0.83 19.49 7.02
N HIS A 7 -0.29 18.44 7.64
CA HIS A 7 1.16 18.30 7.80
C HIS A 7 1.86 18.24 6.44
N PHE A 8 1.39 17.39 5.51
CA PHE A 8 1.96 17.31 4.16
C PHE A 8 1.87 18.63 3.39
N GLU A 9 0.77 19.36 3.55
CA GLU A 9 0.62 20.68 2.94
C GLU A 9 1.65 21.68 3.53
N SER A 10 1.85 21.66 4.84
CA SER A 10 2.80 22.57 5.53
C SER A 10 4.25 22.41 5.05
N ILE A 11 4.63 21.20 4.63
CA ILE A 11 5.95 20.89 4.08
C ILE A 11 5.98 20.87 2.54
N SER A 12 4.88 21.29 1.91
CA SER A 12 4.72 21.31 0.45
C SER A 12 5.01 19.96 -0.23
N PHE A 13 4.59 18.85 0.39
CA PHE A 13 4.75 17.52 -0.20
C PHE A 13 3.85 17.38 -1.43
N PRO A 14 4.40 17.02 -2.62
CA PRO A 14 3.62 17.00 -3.85
C PRO A 14 2.81 15.71 -4.02
N GLY A 15 1.71 15.79 -4.81
CA GLY A 15 0.96 14.63 -5.25
C GLY A 15 0.01 14.05 -4.22
N LEU A 16 -0.34 14.79 -3.17
CA LEU A 16 -1.35 14.39 -2.19
C LEU A 16 -2.56 15.35 -2.24
N PRO A 17 -3.74 14.87 -1.80
CA PRO A 17 -4.87 15.76 -1.63
C PRO A 17 -4.58 16.80 -0.53
N ARG A 18 -5.09 18.01 -0.70
CA ARG A 18 -5.04 19.07 0.32
C ARG A 18 -6.42 19.25 0.91
N VAL A 19 -6.47 19.55 2.19
CA VAL A 19 -7.74 19.80 2.89
C VAL A 19 -8.33 21.11 2.40
N VAL A 20 -9.61 21.08 2.00
CA VAL A 20 -10.40 22.25 1.66
C VAL A 20 -11.29 22.65 2.84
N GLY A 21 -11.86 21.65 3.54
CA GLY A 21 -12.73 21.88 4.68
C GLY A 21 -13.42 20.62 5.17
N ILE A 22 -14.33 20.78 6.11
CA ILE A 22 -15.19 19.73 6.65
C ILE A 22 -16.62 20.16 6.46
N GLU A 23 -17.45 19.31 5.84
CA GLU A 23 -18.89 19.51 5.63
C GLU A 23 -19.66 18.37 6.32
N GLY A 24 -20.20 18.64 7.51
CA GLY A 24 -20.77 17.60 8.36
C GLY A 24 -19.73 16.57 8.78
N ASP A 25 -19.94 15.30 8.43
CA ASP A 25 -18.99 14.20 8.70
C ASP A 25 -18.04 13.93 7.53
N LEU A 26 -18.08 14.74 6.48
CA LEU A 26 -17.28 14.57 5.27
C LEU A 26 -16.08 15.52 5.27
N GLU A 27 -14.90 14.98 5.01
CA GLU A 27 -13.71 15.78 4.73
C GLU A 27 -13.66 16.10 3.22
N VAL A 28 -13.64 17.38 2.89
CA VAL A 28 -13.54 17.88 1.52
C VAL A 28 -12.08 18.14 1.21
N VAL A 29 -11.56 17.49 0.18
CA VAL A 29 -10.17 17.59 -0.24
C VAL A 29 -10.04 17.97 -1.71
N THR A 30 -8.87 18.47 -2.11
CA THR A 30 -8.60 18.76 -3.52
C THR A 30 -8.50 17.49 -4.34
N TYR A 31 -8.85 17.57 -5.62
CA TYR A 31 -8.58 16.52 -6.59
C TYR A 31 -7.06 16.38 -6.82
N VAL A 32 -6.57 15.14 -6.86
CA VAL A 32 -5.19 14.81 -7.22
C VAL A 32 -5.15 14.46 -8.71
N PRO A 33 -4.48 15.28 -9.56
CA PRO A 33 -4.47 15.07 -11.00
C PRO A 33 -3.82 13.74 -11.41
N GLY A 34 -4.34 13.14 -12.46
CA GLY A 34 -3.83 11.91 -13.05
C GLY A 34 -4.90 10.83 -13.24
N GLU A 35 -4.52 9.75 -13.88
CA GLU A 35 -5.36 8.57 -14.09
C GLU A 35 -5.10 7.55 -12.98
N VAL A 36 -6.13 7.07 -12.31
CA VAL A 36 -5.99 6.03 -11.27
C VAL A 36 -5.58 4.69 -11.88
N GLY A 37 -4.72 3.95 -11.20
CA GLY A 37 -4.19 2.67 -11.64
C GLY A 37 -5.12 1.49 -11.43
N HIS A 38 -6.26 1.44 -12.11
CA HIS A 38 -7.20 0.31 -12.03
C HIS A 38 -6.64 -0.94 -12.71
N TYR A 39 -6.89 -2.10 -12.11
CA TYR A 39 -6.55 -3.40 -12.72
C TYR A 39 -7.55 -3.78 -13.83
N PRO A 40 -7.11 -4.46 -14.90
CA PRO A 40 -5.71 -4.78 -15.22
C PRO A 40 -4.92 -3.54 -15.65
N LEU A 41 -3.71 -3.40 -15.12
CA LEU A 41 -2.83 -2.28 -15.50
C LEU A 41 -2.25 -2.49 -16.90
N SER A 42 -2.02 -1.40 -17.62
CA SER A 42 -1.28 -1.44 -18.89
C SER A 42 0.18 -1.85 -18.66
N ALA A 43 0.81 -2.43 -19.70
CA ALA A 43 2.22 -2.82 -19.66
C ALA A 43 3.17 -1.66 -19.28
N ARG A 44 2.82 -0.42 -19.63
CA ARG A 44 3.59 0.77 -19.24
C ARG A 44 3.56 1.03 -17.74
N LYS A 45 2.40 0.86 -17.08
CA LYS A 45 2.26 1.03 -15.63
C LYS A 45 2.95 -0.12 -14.86
N TRP A 46 3.26 -1.25 -15.53
CA TRP A 46 4.09 -2.34 -14.98
C TRP A 46 5.58 -2.20 -15.27
N SER A 47 6.02 -1.13 -15.94
CA SER A 47 7.44 -0.93 -16.24
C SER A 47 8.30 -0.79 -14.98
N ASP A 48 9.61 -1.05 -15.13
CA ASP A 48 10.57 -0.80 -14.04
C ASP A 48 10.60 0.68 -13.67
N HIS A 49 10.44 1.58 -14.63
CA HIS A 49 10.36 3.02 -14.37
C HIS A 49 9.17 3.38 -13.45
N ALA A 50 7.99 2.78 -13.68
CA ALA A 50 6.84 2.97 -12.81
C ALA A 50 7.08 2.37 -11.41
N LEU A 51 7.73 1.21 -11.32
CA LEU A 51 8.09 0.55 -10.07
C LEU A 51 9.06 1.39 -9.23
N VAL A 52 10.14 1.87 -9.84
CA VAL A 52 11.13 2.77 -9.24
C VAL A 52 10.47 4.04 -8.72
N ALA A 53 9.61 4.66 -9.54
CA ALA A 53 8.92 5.87 -9.14
C ALA A 53 7.96 5.64 -7.94
N ALA A 54 7.30 4.48 -7.88
CA ALA A 54 6.44 4.11 -6.74
C ALA A 54 7.27 3.89 -5.46
N ALA A 55 8.38 3.15 -5.55
CA ALA A 55 9.28 2.92 -4.41
C ALA A 55 9.86 4.23 -3.86
N THR A 56 10.34 5.09 -4.77
CA THR A 56 10.86 6.43 -4.42
C THR A 56 9.77 7.30 -3.78
N PHE A 57 8.53 7.25 -4.30
CA PHE A 57 7.41 8.00 -3.73
C PHE A 57 7.12 7.52 -2.30
N LEU A 58 7.02 6.21 -2.08
CA LEU A 58 6.78 5.64 -0.75
C LEU A 58 7.90 6.00 0.24
N ARG A 59 9.16 5.94 -0.19
CA ARG A 59 10.28 6.35 0.64
C ARG A 59 10.15 7.81 1.09
N ARG A 60 9.88 8.72 0.15
CA ARG A 60 9.69 10.15 0.46
C ARG A 60 8.49 10.39 1.37
N PHE A 61 7.40 9.67 1.15
CA PHE A 61 6.21 9.72 2.00
C PHE A 61 6.54 9.35 3.45
N HIS A 62 7.25 8.25 3.65
CA HIS A 62 7.69 7.82 4.97
C HIS A 62 8.68 8.81 5.62
N ASP A 63 9.64 9.32 4.86
CA ASP A 63 10.61 10.29 5.39
C ASP A 63 9.91 11.59 5.83
N ALA A 64 8.88 12.01 5.12
CA ALA A 64 8.09 13.19 5.47
C ALA A 64 7.28 13.01 6.77
N THR A 65 6.99 11.77 7.19
CA THR A 65 6.21 11.47 8.40
C THR A 65 7.06 10.99 9.58
N ALA A 66 8.35 10.76 9.41
CA ALA A 66 9.23 10.24 10.47
C ALA A 66 9.29 11.14 11.71
N SER A 67 9.19 12.45 11.54
CA SER A 67 9.13 13.42 12.63
C SER A 67 7.70 13.89 12.97
N TYR A 68 6.70 13.42 12.23
CA TYR A 68 5.31 13.80 12.46
C TYR A 68 4.83 13.28 13.83
N ARG A 69 4.14 14.14 14.56
CA ARG A 69 3.53 13.78 15.87
C ARG A 69 2.05 14.11 15.78
N PRO A 70 1.18 13.09 15.75
CA PRO A 70 -0.26 13.30 15.64
C PRO A 70 -0.82 14.04 16.86
N SER A 71 -1.82 14.87 16.64
CA SER A 71 -2.49 15.68 17.67
C SER A 71 -3.48 14.88 18.55
N GLY A 72 -3.48 13.56 18.48
CA GLY A 72 -4.31 12.69 19.33
C GLY A 72 -5.62 12.22 18.70
N ALA A 73 -5.88 12.50 17.42
CA ALA A 73 -7.01 11.89 16.71
C ALA A 73 -6.83 10.37 16.58
N PRO A 74 -7.87 9.56 16.77
CA PRO A 74 -7.75 8.11 16.65
C PRO A 74 -7.43 7.71 15.21
N TRP A 75 -6.44 6.83 15.05
CA TRP A 75 -6.15 6.17 13.79
C TRP A 75 -7.03 4.94 13.64
N ARG A 76 -7.52 4.69 12.44
CA ARG A 76 -8.30 3.49 12.16
C ARG A 76 -7.43 2.23 12.17
N PHE A 77 -6.20 2.35 11.69
CA PHE A 77 -5.21 1.28 11.68
C PHE A 77 -3.95 1.71 12.41
N VAL A 78 -3.51 0.91 13.37
CA VAL A 78 -2.32 1.13 14.17
C VAL A 78 -1.55 -0.17 14.22
N TYR A 79 -0.27 -0.15 13.87
CA TYR A 79 0.57 -1.31 14.09
C TYR A 79 0.65 -1.62 15.60
N PRO A 80 0.41 -2.89 16.03
CA PRO A 80 0.18 -3.21 17.45
C PRO A 80 1.33 -2.85 18.41
N ASP A 81 2.58 -3.00 17.94
CA ASP A 81 3.74 -2.65 18.77
C ASP A 81 4.10 -1.16 18.56
N ALA A 82 3.71 -0.34 19.53
CA ALA A 82 3.97 1.08 19.50
C ALA A 82 5.47 1.44 19.53
N SER A 83 6.33 0.55 20.05
CA SER A 83 7.78 0.77 20.06
C SER A 83 8.42 0.65 18.67
N ALA A 84 7.72 0.02 17.73
CA ALA A 84 8.13 -0.13 16.34
C ALA A 84 7.58 0.97 15.41
N HIS A 85 6.85 1.96 15.93
CA HIS A 85 6.33 3.05 15.10
C HIS A 85 7.46 3.98 14.66
N GLU A 86 7.71 4.00 13.36
CA GLU A 86 8.77 4.82 12.74
C GLU A 86 8.17 5.96 11.90
N VAL A 87 7.04 5.71 11.27
CA VAL A 87 6.40 6.60 10.29
C VAL A 87 4.88 6.50 10.38
N ILE A 88 4.17 7.27 9.58
CA ILE A 88 2.78 6.96 9.24
C ILE A 88 2.80 6.10 7.98
N CYS A 89 2.34 4.87 8.09
CA CYS A 89 2.07 3.97 6.97
C CYS A 89 0.81 4.41 6.25
N HIS A 90 0.75 4.26 4.93
CA HIS A 90 -0.49 4.41 4.17
C HIS A 90 -1.42 3.21 4.40
N ASN A 91 -0.83 2.04 4.62
CA ASN A 91 -1.47 0.74 4.83
C ASN A 91 -2.24 0.17 3.63
N ASP A 92 -2.44 0.94 2.57
CA ASP A 92 -3.00 0.48 1.29
C ASP A 92 -2.27 1.13 0.10
N PHE A 93 -0.92 1.20 0.18
CA PHE A 93 -0.08 1.73 -0.90
C PHE A 93 -0.08 0.76 -2.08
N ALA A 94 -0.92 1.04 -3.06
CA ALA A 94 -1.18 0.16 -4.19
C ALA A 94 -1.42 0.95 -5.49
N PRO A 95 -1.28 0.32 -6.69
CA PRO A 95 -1.53 0.99 -7.96
C PRO A 95 -2.89 1.69 -8.04
N TYR A 96 -3.94 1.11 -7.46
CA TYR A 96 -5.29 1.66 -7.49
C TYR A 96 -5.49 2.87 -6.56
N ASN A 97 -4.55 3.15 -5.67
CA ASN A 97 -4.50 4.37 -4.84
C ASN A 97 -3.44 5.36 -5.34
N MET A 98 -2.80 5.07 -6.48
CA MET A 98 -1.90 6.02 -7.14
C MET A 98 -2.56 6.68 -8.34
N THR A 99 -2.25 7.97 -8.56
CA THR A 99 -2.56 8.66 -9.81
C THR A 99 -1.33 8.69 -10.71
N TYR A 100 -1.56 8.52 -12.02
CA TYR A 100 -0.49 8.41 -13.02
C TYR A 100 -0.60 9.51 -14.06
N ILE A 101 0.55 10.02 -14.49
CA ILE A 101 0.69 10.80 -15.73
C ILE A 101 1.53 9.96 -16.68
N GLY A 102 0.87 9.41 -17.71
CA GLY A 102 1.46 8.37 -18.57
C GLY A 102 1.68 7.07 -17.79
N ASP A 103 2.94 6.66 -17.64
CA ASP A 103 3.36 5.48 -16.88
C ASP A 103 3.89 5.79 -15.47
N ARG A 104 4.07 7.07 -15.16
CA ARG A 104 4.68 7.51 -13.91
C ARG A 104 3.62 7.74 -12.83
N PRO A 105 3.69 7.06 -11.67
CA PRO A 105 2.89 7.42 -10.51
C PRO A 105 3.35 8.78 -9.97
N VAL A 106 2.41 9.69 -9.78
CA VAL A 106 2.66 11.09 -9.40
C VAL A 106 1.89 11.55 -8.19
N GLY A 107 0.87 10.81 -7.78
CA GLY A 107 0.06 11.14 -6.62
C GLY A 107 -0.47 9.93 -5.88
N LEU A 108 -0.89 10.12 -4.65
CA LEU A 108 -1.43 9.11 -3.74
C LEU A 108 -2.73 9.62 -3.14
N ILE A 109 -3.73 8.75 -3.10
CA ILE A 109 -5.08 9.02 -2.61
C ILE A 109 -5.53 7.93 -1.64
N ASP A 110 -6.68 8.11 -1.01
CA ASP A 110 -7.30 7.13 -0.09
C ASP A 110 -6.49 6.87 1.18
N PHE A 111 -6.51 7.84 2.08
CA PHE A 111 -5.77 7.80 3.34
C PHE A 111 -6.55 7.17 4.51
N ASP A 112 -7.70 6.55 4.26
CA ASP A 112 -8.61 6.05 5.30
C ASP A 112 -7.98 4.97 6.18
N THR A 113 -6.98 4.27 5.65
CA THR A 113 -6.23 3.23 6.37
C THR A 113 -4.90 3.71 6.95
N ALA A 114 -4.55 4.98 6.75
CA ALA A 114 -3.28 5.50 7.24
C ALA A 114 -3.17 5.40 8.76
N GLY A 115 -1.95 5.11 9.25
CA GLY A 115 -1.71 5.01 10.69
C GLY A 115 -0.26 4.70 11.03
N PRO A 116 0.14 4.87 12.30
CA PRO A 116 1.52 4.68 12.73
C PRO A 116 1.96 3.22 12.66
N GLY A 117 3.19 3.00 12.18
CA GLY A 117 3.78 1.68 12.06
C GLY A 117 5.23 1.71 11.61
N PRO A 118 5.88 0.52 11.51
CA PRO A 118 7.22 0.41 10.97
C PRO A 118 7.20 0.52 9.43
N ARG A 119 8.23 1.10 8.86
CA ARG A 119 8.38 1.25 7.39
C ARG A 119 8.18 -0.05 6.63
N ILE A 120 8.78 -1.13 7.13
CA ILE A 120 8.71 -2.44 6.47
C ILE A 120 7.29 -2.98 6.35
N TRP A 121 6.37 -2.60 7.25
CA TRP A 121 4.98 -3.03 7.21
C TRP A 121 4.24 -2.50 5.98
N ASP A 122 4.45 -1.24 5.65
CA ASP A 122 3.86 -0.59 4.49
C ASP A 122 4.58 -0.98 3.19
N VAL A 123 5.92 -1.05 3.23
CA VAL A 123 6.74 -1.54 2.11
C VAL A 123 6.36 -2.96 1.70
N ALA A 124 6.07 -3.84 2.66
CA ALA A 124 5.68 -5.21 2.39
C ALA A 124 4.34 -5.30 1.63
N TYR A 125 3.36 -4.47 2.01
CA TYR A 125 2.11 -4.40 1.27
C TYR A 125 2.28 -3.76 -0.10
N ALA A 126 3.06 -2.68 -0.18
CA ALA A 126 3.40 -2.04 -1.45
C ALA A 126 4.10 -3.03 -2.41
N ALA A 127 5.07 -3.81 -1.92
CA ALA A 127 5.73 -4.84 -2.71
C ALA A 127 4.75 -5.92 -3.18
N TYR A 128 3.87 -6.39 -2.30
CA TYR A 128 2.82 -7.34 -2.68
C TYR A 128 1.98 -6.84 -3.87
N ARG A 129 1.71 -5.53 -3.95
CA ARG A 129 0.87 -4.91 -5.00
C ARG A 129 1.64 -4.48 -6.25
N PHE A 130 2.86 -3.94 -6.12
CA PHE A 130 3.62 -3.36 -7.24
C PHE A 130 4.62 -4.35 -7.86
N VAL A 131 5.04 -5.39 -7.15
CA VAL A 131 6.01 -6.38 -7.69
C VAL A 131 5.36 -7.40 -8.63
N PRO A 132 4.16 -7.90 -8.61
CA PRO A 132 3.26 -8.39 -7.58
C PRO A 132 3.70 -9.74 -7.01
N LEU A 133 3.59 -9.92 -5.70
CA LEU A 133 3.99 -11.16 -5.02
C LEU A 133 2.79 -12.14 -4.94
N VAL A 134 2.36 -12.62 -6.09
CA VAL A 134 1.20 -13.51 -6.31
C VAL A 134 1.57 -14.62 -7.27
N ASP A 135 0.69 -15.60 -7.47
CA ASP A 135 0.88 -16.63 -8.50
C ASP A 135 0.75 -16.06 -9.93
N ASP A 136 1.24 -16.81 -10.91
CA ASP A 136 1.27 -16.40 -12.32
C ASP A 136 -0.12 -16.16 -12.93
N ASN A 137 -1.18 -16.81 -12.44
CA ASN A 137 -2.52 -16.59 -12.94
C ASN A 137 -3.03 -15.23 -12.46
N CYS A 138 -2.95 -14.98 -11.16
CA CYS A 138 -3.29 -13.69 -10.57
C CYS A 138 -2.45 -12.55 -11.19
N ALA A 139 -1.15 -12.76 -11.40
CA ALA A 139 -0.29 -11.77 -12.06
C ALA A 139 -0.81 -11.40 -13.46
N ARG A 140 -1.21 -12.40 -14.28
CA ARG A 140 -1.79 -12.17 -15.61
C ARG A 140 -3.14 -11.44 -15.57
N GLU A 141 -4.02 -11.81 -14.62
CA GLU A 141 -5.32 -11.16 -14.46
C GLU A 141 -5.21 -9.67 -14.14
N ILE A 142 -4.20 -9.27 -13.38
CA ILE A 142 -3.94 -7.86 -13.08
C ILE A 142 -3.13 -7.14 -14.16
N GLY A 143 -2.82 -7.82 -15.29
CA GLY A 143 -2.17 -7.24 -16.47
C GLY A 143 -0.65 -7.39 -16.51
N MET A 144 -0.03 -8.15 -15.59
CA MET A 144 1.41 -8.40 -15.61
C MET A 144 1.73 -9.52 -16.62
N ILE A 145 2.41 -9.13 -17.70
CA ILE A 145 2.92 -10.06 -18.71
C ILE A 145 4.40 -10.34 -18.40
N ARG A 146 4.77 -11.62 -18.25
CA ARG A 146 6.12 -12.06 -17.90
C ARG A 146 6.58 -11.56 -16.54
N PRO A 147 5.97 -12.02 -15.45
CA PRO A 147 6.39 -11.67 -14.11
C PRO A 147 7.83 -12.15 -13.85
N ASP A 148 8.63 -11.28 -13.26
CA ASP A 148 9.93 -11.60 -12.67
C ASP A 148 9.93 -10.99 -11.26
N PRO A 149 9.24 -11.64 -10.32
CA PRO A 149 9.02 -11.05 -9.01
C PRO A 149 10.31 -10.91 -8.20
N ALA A 150 11.28 -11.80 -8.36
CA ALA A 150 12.56 -11.71 -7.64
C ALA A 150 13.35 -10.46 -8.04
N ARG A 151 13.56 -10.26 -9.34
CA ARG A 151 14.25 -9.08 -9.87
C ARG A 151 13.48 -7.79 -9.52
N ARG A 152 12.16 -7.80 -9.67
CA ARG A 152 11.33 -6.63 -9.36
C ARG A 152 11.34 -6.29 -7.87
N LEU A 153 11.33 -7.31 -6.99
CA LEU A 153 11.43 -7.11 -5.55
C LEU A 153 12.79 -6.51 -5.18
N ALA A 154 13.88 -7.04 -5.74
CA ALA A 154 15.21 -6.49 -5.52
C ALA A 154 15.28 -5.01 -5.94
N LEU A 155 14.78 -4.68 -7.14
CA LEU A 155 14.71 -3.30 -7.62
C LEU A 155 13.85 -2.40 -6.71
N PHE A 156 12.69 -2.87 -6.28
CA PHE A 156 11.81 -2.10 -5.38
C PHE A 156 12.49 -1.82 -4.03
N CYS A 157 13.16 -2.84 -3.45
CA CYS A 157 13.88 -2.71 -2.20
C CYS A 157 15.08 -1.75 -2.32
N GLU A 158 15.87 -1.89 -3.38
CA GLU A 158 17.01 -1.00 -3.67
C GLU A 158 16.57 0.46 -3.75
N GLU A 159 15.54 0.75 -4.53
CA GLU A 159 15.04 2.11 -4.73
C GLU A 159 14.35 2.70 -3.49
N TYR A 160 13.75 1.86 -2.67
CA TYR A 160 13.23 2.28 -1.38
C TYR A 160 14.37 2.48 -0.34
N GLY A 161 15.47 1.75 -0.46
CA GLY A 161 16.60 1.74 0.47
C GLY A 161 16.45 0.69 1.58
N LEU A 162 16.04 -0.53 1.22
CA LEU A 162 16.04 -1.73 2.07
C LEU A 162 16.98 -2.79 1.51
N ASP A 163 17.81 -3.35 2.38
CA ASP A 163 18.83 -4.34 2.00
C ASP A 163 18.36 -5.80 2.10
N ASP A 164 17.16 -6.05 2.68
CA ASP A 164 16.66 -7.40 2.94
C ASP A 164 15.29 -7.67 2.25
N PRO A 165 15.28 -8.10 0.98
CA PRO A 165 14.04 -8.50 0.30
C PRO A 165 13.32 -9.69 0.96
N VAL A 166 14.05 -10.57 1.66
CA VAL A 166 13.43 -11.72 2.35
C VAL A 166 12.59 -11.24 3.52
N ALA A 167 13.07 -10.26 4.28
CA ALA A 167 12.27 -9.64 5.35
C ALA A 167 10.99 -9.01 4.82
N VAL A 168 11.01 -8.43 3.59
CA VAL A 168 9.82 -7.88 2.94
C VAL A 168 8.81 -8.98 2.62
N ILE A 169 9.24 -10.13 2.08
CA ILE A 169 8.36 -11.28 1.78
C ILE A 169 7.72 -11.82 3.07
N VAL A 170 8.53 -12.04 4.11
CA VAL A 170 8.05 -12.53 5.42
C VAL A 170 7.03 -11.56 6.02
N THR A 171 7.30 -10.26 5.92
CA THR A 171 6.39 -9.23 6.43
C THR A 171 5.12 -9.13 5.58
N ALA A 172 5.19 -9.34 4.27
CA ALA A 172 4.02 -9.38 3.39
C ALA A 172 3.04 -10.49 3.79
N ALA A 173 3.53 -11.69 4.12
CA ALA A 173 2.68 -12.76 4.64
C ALA A 173 1.95 -12.33 5.94
N ARG A 174 2.67 -11.76 6.90
CA ARG A 174 2.08 -11.26 8.16
C ARG A 174 1.09 -10.12 7.92
N ARG A 175 1.39 -9.25 6.96
CA ARG A 175 0.50 -8.13 6.60
C ARG A 175 -0.82 -8.61 6.00
N LEU A 176 -0.78 -9.67 5.17
CA LEU A 176 -1.98 -10.30 4.63
C LEU A 176 -2.76 -11.06 5.70
N GLU A 177 -2.10 -11.69 6.67
CA GLU A 177 -2.77 -12.31 7.82
C GLU A 177 -3.56 -11.28 8.62
N ALA A 178 -2.92 -10.17 8.98
CA ALA A 178 -3.60 -9.08 9.68
C ALA A 178 -4.76 -8.47 8.86
N LEU A 179 -4.65 -8.46 7.51
CA LEU A 179 -5.74 -8.04 6.64
C LEU A 179 -6.91 -9.03 6.69
N CYS A 180 -6.64 -10.35 6.65
CA CYS A 180 -7.67 -11.37 6.80
C CYS A 180 -8.39 -11.27 8.13
N GLU A 181 -7.65 -11.17 9.24
CA GLU A 181 -8.21 -11.00 10.59
C GLU A 181 -9.10 -9.74 10.69
N HIS A 182 -8.63 -8.63 10.12
CA HIS A 182 -9.42 -7.39 10.08
C HIS A 182 -10.73 -7.58 9.27
N MET A 183 -10.65 -8.19 8.08
CA MET A 183 -11.84 -8.42 7.25
C MET A 183 -12.86 -9.32 7.94
N GLU A 184 -12.41 -10.37 8.63
CA GLU A 184 -13.28 -11.28 9.40
C GLU A 184 -13.92 -10.52 10.58
N GLY A 185 -13.15 -9.77 11.36
CA GLY A 185 -13.66 -8.98 12.47
C GLY A 185 -14.69 -7.92 12.06
N GLU A 186 -14.44 -7.20 10.95
CA GLU A 186 -15.40 -6.23 10.40
C GLU A 186 -16.67 -6.90 9.88
N ALA A 187 -16.55 -8.05 9.21
CA ALA A 187 -17.71 -8.80 8.73
C ALA A 187 -18.57 -9.33 9.87
N ASP A 188 -17.94 -9.84 10.94
CA ASP A 188 -18.61 -10.29 12.17
C ASP A 188 -19.30 -9.13 12.90
N ALA A 189 -18.70 -7.93 12.83
CA ALA A 189 -19.30 -6.70 13.35
C ALA A 189 -20.45 -6.17 12.46
N GLY A 190 -20.76 -6.84 11.35
CA GLY A 190 -21.88 -6.52 10.47
C GLY A 190 -21.55 -5.53 9.35
N ASN A 191 -20.26 -5.28 9.05
CA ASN A 191 -19.86 -4.39 7.94
C ASN A 191 -20.18 -5.04 6.59
N PRO A 192 -21.14 -4.49 5.80
CA PRO A 192 -21.63 -5.13 4.57
C PRO A 192 -20.57 -5.19 3.45
N VAL A 193 -19.61 -4.26 3.45
CA VAL A 193 -18.52 -4.25 2.48
C VAL A 193 -17.62 -5.45 2.67
N HIS A 194 -17.19 -5.72 3.92
CA HIS A 194 -16.35 -6.85 4.24
C HIS A 194 -17.09 -8.19 4.08
N GLN A 195 -18.38 -8.25 4.42
CA GLN A 195 -19.21 -9.43 4.15
C GLN A 195 -19.27 -9.73 2.64
N SER A 196 -19.48 -8.71 1.80
CA SER A 196 -19.48 -8.84 0.34
C SER A 196 -18.12 -9.29 -0.21
N ASN A 197 -17.01 -8.73 0.30
CA ASN A 197 -15.66 -9.09 -0.12
C ASN A 197 -15.34 -10.56 0.24
N ILE A 198 -15.74 -11.01 1.42
CA ILE A 198 -15.59 -12.42 1.83
C ILE A 198 -16.42 -13.35 0.92
N ALA A 199 -17.68 -12.99 0.67
CA ALA A 199 -18.53 -13.75 -0.24
C ALA A 199 -18.01 -13.80 -1.68
N ALA A 200 -17.26 -12.78 -2.11
CA ALA A 200 -16.57 -12.73 -3.41
C ALA A 200 -15.26 -13.53 -3.44
N GLY A 201 -14.85 -14.19 -2.33
CA GLY A 201 -13.67 -15.04 -2.26
C GLY A 201 -12.35 -14.32 -1.97
N HIS A 202 -12.37 -13.04 -1.59
CA HIS A 202 -11.14 -12.28 -1.31
C HIS A 202 -10.33 -12.90 -0.17
N LEU A 203 -11.01 -13.45 0.86
CA LEU A 203 -10.35 -14.06 1.99
C LEU A 203 -9.55 -15.31 1.59
N ASP A 204 -10.16 -16.18 0.77
CA ASP A 204 -9.53 -17.40 0.26
C ASP A 204 -8.34 -17.05 -0.66
N LEU A 205 -8.48 -16.01 -1.48
CA LEU A 205 -7.40 -15.50 -2.32
C LEU A 205 -6.21 -15.04 -1.47
N TYR A 206 -6.43 -14.21 -0.43
CA TYR A 206 -5.34 -13.76 0.44
C TYR A 206 -4.70 -14.93 1.19
N ARG A 207 -5.46 -15.90 1.67
CA ARG A 207 -4.92 -17.11 2.32
C ARG A 207 -4.06 -17.96 1.37
N SER A 208 -4.46 -18.05 0.10
CA SER A 208 -3.65 -18.70 -0.94
C SER A 208 -2.32 -17.97 -1.13
N HIS A 209 -2.35 -16.62 -1.22
CA HIS A 209 -1.13 -15.82 -1.37
C HIS A 209 -0.23 -15.88 -0.12
N ILE A 210 -0.79 -15.96 1.10
CA ILE A 210 -0.01 -16.19 2.33
C ILE A 210 0.74 -17.53 2.23
N GLY A 211 0.06 -18.59 1.77
CA GLY A 211 0.69 -19.89 1.55
C GLY A 211 1.86 -19.82 0.57
N LEU A 212 1.68 -19.08 -0.53
CA LEU A 212 2.72 -18.86 -1.54
C LEU A 212 3.91 -18.08 -0.96
N LEU A 213 3.66 -16.97 -0.25
CA LEU A 213 4.69 -16.14 0.38
C LEU A 213 5.52 -16.90 1.42
N ARG A 214 4.96 -17.93 2.05
CA ARG A 214 5.63 -18.80 3.02
C ARG A 214 6.40 -19.95 2.38
N THR A 215 6.22 -20.18 1.08
CA THR A 215 6.92 -21.23 0.35
C THR A 215 8.39 -20.83 0.14
N PRO A 216 9.38 -21.59 0.66
CA PRO A 216 10.78 -21.25 0.49
C PRO A 216 11.15 -21.10 -0.99
N GLY A 217 11.79 -20.00 -1.35
CA GLY A 217 12.25 -19.74 -2.71
C GLY A 217 11.19 -19.32 -3.72
N ALA A 218 9.91 -19.17 -3.35
CA ALA A 218 8.87 -18.78 -4.30
C ALA A 218 9.16 -17.45 -5.03
N PHE A 219 9.89 -16.53 -4.39
CA PHE A 219 10.24 -15.21 -4.93
C PHE A 219 11.75 -14.88 -4.75
N ALA A 220 12.64 -15.87 -4.58
CA ALA A 220 14.03 -15.68 -4.16
C ALA A 220 15.08 -16.08 -5.23
N HIS A 221 14.77 -16.00 -6.52
CA HIS A 221 15.71 -16.39 -7.60
C HIS A 221 16.07 -15.21 -8.48
#